data_e4e92cfa9ecad7adc80c0144ea33ceb9
#
_entry.id   e4e92cfa9ecad7adc80c0144ea33ceb9
#
_cell.length_a   1.000
_cell.length_b   1.000
_cell.length_c   1.000
_cell.angle_alpha   90.00
_cell.angle_beta   90.00
_cell.angle_gamma   90.00
#
_symmetry.space_group_name_H-M   'P 1'
#
loop_
_entity.id
_entity.type
_entity.pdbx_description
1 polymer ?
#
loop_
_entity_poly.entity_id
_entity_poly.type
_entity_poly.pdbx_seq_one_letter_code
_entity_poly.pdbx_strand_id
1 'polypeptide(L)'
;IVTKLAVFSLVIVGLPNARAAGEFDFFEKEIRPLLHKHCYKCHSTEAEKLKGGLLLDSRRGWATGGDSGPAIVPGDPEGSLLLRAVSYEDDDLQMPPKYKLADHERAALGKWVEAGAADPRDHQMEGKAEGIYLAKGREFWSFRPVTNQAVPKMNPAPGQGENLGAIDRFILARLAKEGIERVDLARPETLLRRLYFDLIGLPPTPEQIDDFLTDPSPEAYERLVDRLLGSPQFGETWGRHWLDVARFAESSGGGRSLMFKDAWRFRDYVINAFNDDKPFDQFIREQIAGDLMPAGTREQQNERFVATGFLALGPHNYELQDKELLRMEVIDEQ
;
A
#
# COMPACT_ATOMS: atom_id res chain seq x y z
N ILE A 1 -22.01 -60.77 20.34
CA ILE A 1 -20.73 -60.28 19.73
C ILE A 1 -21.12 -59.67 18.40
N VAL A 2 -21.24 -58.34 18.33
CA VAL A 2 -21.51 -57.62 17.07
C VAL A 2 -20.35 -56.64 16.88
N THR A 3 -19.52 -56.97 15.91
CA THR A 3 -18.34 -56.18 15.51
C THR A 3 -18.77 -54.97 14.68
N LYS A 4 -18.57 -53.74 15.17
CA LYS A 4 -18.76 -52.51 14.39
C LYS A 4 -17.54 -52.26 13.53
N LEU A 5 -17.67 -52.36 12.20
CA LEU A 5 -16.71 -51.81 11.25
C LEU A 5 -16.82 -50.28 11.24
N ALA A 6 -15.74 -49.62 11.62
CA ALA A 6 -15.59 -48.18 11.41
C ALA A 6 -15.06 -47.92 10.00
N VAL A 7 -15.86 -47.25 9.17
CA VAL A 7 -15.45 -46.75 7.87
C VAL A 7 -14.70 -45.43 8.07
N PHE A 8 -13.39 -45.44 7.85
CA PHE A 8 -12.60 -44.22 7.81
C PHE A 8 -12.78 -43.55 6.45
N SER A 9 -13.55 -42.46 6.40
CA SER A 9 -13.58 -41.58 5.24
C SER A 9 -12.31 -40.75 5.21
N LEU A 10 -11.46 -41.06 4.24
CA LEU A 10 -10.24 -40.30 3.94
C LEU A 10 -10.67 -38.99 3.24
N VAL A 11 -10.70 -37.89 3.95
CA VAL A 11 -10.85 -36.55 3.37
C VAL A 11 -9.53 -36.19 2.73
N ILE A 12 -9.45 -36.31 1.41
CA ILE A 12 -8.33 -35.78 0.62
C ILE A 12 -8.50 -34.25 0.62
N VAL A 13 -7.79 -33.56 1.52
CA VAL A 13 -7.59 -32.12 1.45
C VAL A 13 -6.70 -31.87 0.24
N GLY A 14 -7.30 -31.35 -0.83
CA GLY A 14 -6.57 -30.95 -2.02
C GLY A 14 -5.53 -29.88 -1.66
N LEU A 15 -4.26 -30.22 -1.78
CA LEU A 15 -3.15 -29.26 -1.74
C LEU A 15 -3.37 -28.24 -2.86
N PRO A 16 -3.21 -26.93 -2.61
CA PRO A 16 -3.26 -25.92 -3.67
C PRO A 16 -2.18 -26.22 -4.70
N ASN A 17 -2.57 -26.17 -5.96
CA ASN A 17 -1.76 -26.50 -7.12
C ASN A 17 -0.35 -25.87 -7.08
N ALA A 18 0.65 -26.67 -6.76
CA ALA A 18 2.06 -26.35 -6.98
C ALA A 18 2.43 -26.26 -8.49
N ARG A 19 1.48 -26.54 -9.38
CA ARG A 19 1.65 -26.43 -10.83
C ARG A 19 1.66 -25.01 -11.37
N ALA A 20 1.00 -24.06 -10.70
CA ALA A 20 0.88 -22.68 -11.19
C ALA A 20 2.18 -21.86 -11.07
N ALA A 21 3.07 -22.17 -10.14
CA ALA A 21 4.29 -21.37 -9.94
C ALA A 21 5.38 -21.64 -11.00
N GLY A 22 5.41 -22.82 -11.63
CA GLY A 22 6.38 -23.16 -12.67
C GLY A 22 5.91 -22.87 -14.10
N GLU A 23 4.59 -22.73 -14.29
CA GLU A 23 3.98 -22.57 -15.62
C GLU A 23 4.32 -21.21 -16.25
N PHE A 24 4.46 -20.16 -15.44
CA PHE A 24 4.77 -18.82 -15.91
C PHE A 24 6.26 -18.46 -15.83
N ASP A 25 7.07 -19.29 -15.21
CA ASP A 25 8.52 -19.03 -15.05
C ASP A 25 9.23 -18.85 -16.38
N PHE A 26 8.89 -19.67 -17.36
CA PHE A 26 9.48 -19.59 -18.71
C PHE A 26 9.07 -18.29 -19.41
N PHE A 27 7.80 -17.90 -19.27
CA PHE A 27 7.34 -16.63 -19.81
C PHE A 27 8.07 -15.44 -19.19
N GLU A 28 8.15 -15.37 -17.87
CA GLU A 28 8.74 -14.24 -17.15
C GLU A 28 10.26 -14.12 -17.39
N LYS A 29 10.97 -15.25 -17.48
CA LYS A 29 12.43 -15.25 -17.59
C LYS A 29 12.93 -15.11 -19.04
N GLU A 30 12.19 -15.67 -20.00
CA GLU A 30 12.64 -15.76 -21.39
C GLU A 30 11.76 -14.94 -22.35
N ILE A 31 10.45 -15.08 -22.26
CA ILE A 31 9.54 -14.51 -23.27
C ILE A 31 9.24 -13.04 -23.05
N ARG A 32 8.90 -12.63 -21.82
CA ARG A 32 8.60 -11.23 -21.53
C ARG A 32 9.77 -10.29 -21.84
N PRO A 33 11.01 -10.58 -21.43
CA PRO A 33 12.17 -9.75 -21.80
C PRO A 33 12.38 -9.66 -23.31
N LEU A 34 12.14 -10.75 -24.03
CA LEU A 34 12.27 -10.82 -25.48
C LEU A 34 11.22 -9.94 -26.17
N LEU A 35 9.95 -10.04 -25.78
CA LEU A 35 8.86 -9.20 -26.28
C LEU A 35 9.10 -7.71 -25.98
N HIS A 36 9.54 -7.41 -24.76
CA HIS A 36 9.85 -6.05 -24.34
C HIS A 36 10.98 -5.44 -25.20
N LYS A 37 12.07 -6.19 -25.40
CA LYS A 37 13.25 -5.72 -26.14
C LYS A 37 12.95 -5.47 -27.63
N HIS A 38 12.15 -6.33 -28.27
CA HIS A 38 12.04 -6.37 -29.73
C HIS A 38 10.67 -5.92 -30.28
N CYS A 39 9.60 -5.97 -29.48
CA CYS A 39 8.23 -5.82 -29.98
C CYS A 39 7.48 -4.61 -29.37
N TYR A 40 7.66 -4.32 -28.08
CA TYR A 40 6.82 -3.31 -27.36
C TYR A 40 6.95 -1.89 -27.90
N LYS A 41 8.08 -1.53 -28.50
CA LYS A 41 8.24 -0.20 -29.11
C LYS A 41 7.14 0.12 -30.14
N CYS A 42 6.55 -0.90 -30.78
CA CYS A 42 5.52 -0.75 -31.80
C CYS A 42 4.20 -1.48 -31.48
N HIS A 43 4.23 -2.45 -30.55
CA HIS A 43 3.13 -3.34 -30.24
C HIS A 43 2.83 -3.41 -28.73
N SER A 44 2.70 -2.25 -28.10
CA SER A 44 2.28 -2.12 -26.70
C SER A 44 1.34 -0.93 -26.52
N THR A 45 0.68 -0.87 -25.37
CA THR A 45 -0.16 0.27 -24.97
C THR A 45 0.65 1.56 -24.79
N GLU A 46 1.96 1.47 -24.55
CA GLU A 46 2.88 2.61 -24.39
C GLU A 46 3.57 3.01 -25.72
N ALA A 47 3.27 2.35 -26.83
CA ALA A 47 3.88 2.68 -28.10
C ALA A 47 3.40 4.05 -28.62
N GLU A 48 4.33 4.95 -28.99
CA GLU A 48 4.00 6.27 -29.60
C GLU A 48 3.03 6.14 -30.78
N LYS A 49 3.14 5.04 -31.54
CA LYS A 49 2.24 4.69 -32.64
C LYS A 49 2.05 3.18 -32.69
N LEU A 50 0.87 2.73 -32.30
CA LEU A 50 0.49 1.32 -32.42
C LEU A 50 0.49 0.90 -33.88
N LYS A 51 1.22 -0.17 -34.22
CA LYS A 51 1.32 -0.70 -35.57
C LYS A 51 0.45 -1.93 -35.73
N GLY A 52 -0.28 -2.01 -36.87
CA GLY A 52 -1.15 -3.14 -37.19
C GLY A 52 -2.25 -3.44 -36.16
N GLY A 53 -2.61 -2.49 -35.30
CA GLY A 53 -3.60 -2.70 -34.25
C GLY A 53 -3.24 -3.77 -33.20
N LEU A 54 -2.01 -4.32 -33.25
CA LEU A 54 -1.59 -5.45 -32.45
C LEU A 54 -0.95 -5.02 -31.12
N LEU A 55 -1.44 -5.56 -30.02
CA LEU A 55 -0.86 -5.43 -28.68
C LEU A 55 -0.21 -6.76 -28.27
N LEU A 56 1.10 -6.72 -27.92
CA LEU A 56 1.85 -7.87 -27.42
C LEU A 56 2.22 -7.74 -25.93
N ASP A 57 1.79 -6.68 -25.28
CA ASP A 57 2.00 -6.40 -23.87
C ASP A 57 0.92 -7.01 -22.94
N SER A 58 -0.07 -7.68 -23.52
CA SER A 58 -1.11 -8.42 -22.76
C SER A 58 -1.50 -9.72 -23.49
N ARG A 59 -1.98 -10.72 -22.74
CA ARG A 59 -2.51 -11.97 -23.29
C ARG A 59 -3.72 -11.70 -24.17
N ARG A 60 -4.65 -10.87 -23.68
CA ARG A 60 -5.82 -10.48 -24.45
C ARG A 60 -5.44 -9.79 -25.76
N GLY A 61 -4.41 -8.93 -25.74
CA GLY A 61 -3.96 -8.21 -26.91
C GLY A 61 -3.50 -9.14 -28.02
N TRP A 62 -2.61 -10.08 -27.73
CA TRP A 62 -2.13 -11.01 -28.76
C TRP A 62 -3.16 -12.08 -29.17
N ALA A 63 -4.07 -12.45 -28.24
CA ALA A 63 -5.15 -13.41 -28.55
C ALA A 63 -6.25 -12.76 -29.41
N THR A 64 -6.58 -11.49 -29.17
CA THR A 64 -7.48 -10.70 -30.04
C THR A 64 -6.81 -10.47 -31.39
N GLY A 65 -5.49 -10.23 -31.39
CA GLY A 65 -4.68 -9.96 -32.58
C GLY A 65 -4.77 -8.52 -33.04
N GLY A 66 -4.24 -8.28 -34.22
CA GLY A 66 -4.28 -6.99 -34.91
C GLY A 66 -5.12 -7.02 -36.18
N ASP A 67 -4.81 -6.12 -37.12
CA ASP A 67 -5.51 -5.97 -38.41
C ASP A 67 -5.52 -7.28 -39.23
N SER A 68 -4.54 -8.17 -38.99
CA SER A 68 -4.41 -9.45 -39.70
C SER A 68 -4.93 -10.66 -38.91
N GLY A 69 -5.61 -10.43 -37.78
CA GLY A 69 -6.15 -11.49 -36.91
C GLY A 69 -5.25 -11.87 -35.73
N PRO A 70 -5.52 -13.01 -35.08
CA PRO A 70 -4.78 -13.47 -33.90
C PRO A 70 -3.28 -13.62 -34.19
N ALA A 71 -2.44 -13.01 -33.34
CA ALA A 71 -0.99 -13.08 -33.52
C ALA A 71 -0.40 -14.40 -33.02
N ILE A 72 -1.01 -15.01 -32.02
CA ILE A 72 -0.57 -16.25 -31.39
C ILE A 72 -1.77 -17.18 -31.24
N VAL A 73 -1.60 -18.41 -31.71
CA VAL A 73 -2.56 -19.50 -31.51
C VAL A 73 -1.92 -20.51 -30.56
N PRO A 74 -2.38 -20.60 -29.30
CA PRO A 74 -1.77 -21.49 -28.31
C PRO A 74 -1.74 -22.94 -28.76
N GLY A 75 -0.58 -23.55 -28.71
CA GLY A 75 -0.34 -24.95 -29.15
C GLY A 75 -0.19 -25.15 -30.65
N ASP A 76 -0.33 -24.07 -31.45
CA ASP A 76 -0.20 -24.12 -32.91
C ASP A 76 0.86 -23.14 -33.42
N PRO A 77 2.13 -23.57 -33.50
CA PRO A 77 3.23 -22.76 -34.07
C PRO A 77 3.02 -22.34 -35.52
N GLU A 78 2.46 -23.21 -36.36
CA GLU A 78 2.27 -22.95 -37.80
C GLU A 78 1.14 -21.95 -38.04
N GLY A 79 0.07 -22.01 -37.21
CA GLY A 79 -1.04 -21.06 -37.23
C GLY A 79 -0.73 -19.72 -36.60
N SER A 80 0.40 -19.55 -35.90
CA SER A 80 0.76 -18.34 -35.18
C SER A 80 1.47 -17.32 -36.07
N LEU A 81 0.79 -16.20 -36.35
CA LEU A 81 1.27 -15.12 -37.19
C LEU A 81 2.58 -14.50 -36.67
N LEU A 82 2.75 -14.43 -35.36
CA LEU A 82 3.99 -13.96 -34.72
C LEU A 82 5.20 -14.80 -35.18
N LEU A 83 5.08 -16.13 -35.18
CA LEU A 83 6.19 -17.01 -35.54
C LEU A 83 6.53 -16.91 -37.01
N ARG A 84 5.53 -16.79 -37.88
CA ARG A 84 5.75 -16.53 -39.32
C ARG A 84 6.47 -15.20 -39.52
N ALA A 85 6.07 -14.14 -38.82
CA ALA A 85 6.68 -12.82 -38.94
C ALA A 85 8.16 -12.80 -38.51
N VAL A 86 8.54 -13.55 -37.45
CA VAL A 86 9.91 -13.59 -36.95
C VAL A 86 10.79 -14.63 -37.70
N SER A 87 10.18 -15.52 -38.49
CA SER A 87 10.94 -16.49 -39.31
C SER A 87 11.67 -15.82 -40.49
N TYR A 88 11.15 -14.69 -40.98
CA TYR A 88 11.63 -13.98 -42.15
C TYR A 88 11.57 -14.83 -43.45
N GLU A 89 10.62 -15.77 -43.51
CA GLU A 89 10.36 -16.58 -44.69
C GLU A 89 9.41 -15.93 -45.69
N ASP A 90 8.65 -14.94 -45.21
CA ASP A 90 7.68 -14.15 -45.98
C ASP A 90 8.21 -12.71 -46.10
N ASP A 91 8.50 -12.26 -47.30
CA ASP A 91 9.09 -10.93 -47.56
C ASP A 91 8.15 -9.79 -47.18
N ASP A 92 6.85 -10.03 -47.22
CA ASP A 92 5.83 -9.03 -46.85
C ASP A 92 5.52 -9.01 -45.34
N LEU A 93 6.05 -9.99 -44.57
CA LEU A 93 5.77 -10.15 -43.16
C LEU A 93 7.04 -10.39 -42.35
N GLN A 94 7.90 -9.38 -42.19
CA GLN A 94 9.16 -9.46 -41.46
C GLN A 94 9.14 -8.62 -40.19
N MET A 95 9.25 -9.25 -39.02
CA MET A 95 9.30 -8.58 -37.71
C MET A 95 10.45 -9.09 -36.84
N PRO A 96 11.19 -8.19 -36.16
CA PRO A 96 11.22 -6.72 -36.31
C PRO A 96 11.70 -6.28 -37.70
N PRO A 97 11.22 -5.12 -38.23
CA PRO A 97 11.43 -4.77 -39.66
C PRO A 97 12.88 -4.39 -40.02
N LYS A 98 13.79 -4.28 -39.07
CA LYS A 98 15.17 -3.84 -39.29
C LYS A 98 16.22 -4.95 -39.15
N TYR A 99 15.88 -6.05 -38.50
CA TYR A 99 16.80 -7.16 -38.24
C TYR A 99 16.03 -8.42 -37.88
N LYS A 100 16.61 -9.56 -38.15
CA LYS A 100 16.08 -10.88 -37.79
C LYS A 100 16.50 -11.23 -36.36
N LEU A 101 15.59 -11.81 -35.57
CA LEU A 101 15.90 -12.31 -34.21
C LEU A 101 16.94 -13.45 -34.30
N ALA A 102 17.73 -13.60 -33.25
CA ALA A 102 18.69 -14.71 -33.15
C ALA A 102 17.93 -16.04 -33.09
N ASP A 103 18.61 -17.13 -33.53
CA ASP A 103 17.98 -18.46 -33.63
C ASP A 103 17.43 -18.95 -32.29
N HIS A 104 18.15 -18.70 -31.19
CA HIS A 104 17.70 -19.07 -29.84
C HIS A 104 16.47 -18.25 -29.37
N GLU A 105 16.37 -16.96 -29.76
CA GLU A 105 15.22 -16.11 -29.44
C GLU A 105 13.98 -16.59 -30.20
N ARG A 106 14.11 -16.95 -31.47
CA ARG A 106 13.03 -17.54 -32.29
C ARG A 106 12.59 -18.90 -31.74
N ALA A 107 13.56 -19.74 -31.37
CA ALA A 107 13.29 -21.05 -30.78
C ALA A 107 12.57 -20.96 -29.45
N ALA A 108 12.89 -19.93 -28.61
CA ALA A 108 12.18 -19.67 -27.35
C ALA A 108 10.72 -19.30 -27.60
N LEU A 109 10.42 -18.40 -28.56
CA LEU A 109 9.07 -18.08 -28.97
C LEU A 109 8.30 -19.30 -29.48
N GLY A 110 8.91 -20.11 -30.33
CA GLY A 110 8.29 -21.34 -30.84
C GLY A 110 7.93 -22.31 -29.72
N LYS A 111 8.87 -22.57 -28.80
CA LYS A 111 8.65 -23.42 -27.64
C LYS A 111 7.56 -22.92 -26.74
N TRP A 112 7.47 -21.60 -26.54
CA TRP A 112 6.42 -20.98 -25.74
C TRP A 112 5.03 -21.19 -26.36
N VAL A 113 4.89 -20.93 -27.66
CA VAL A 113 3.62 -21.12 -28.38
C VAL A 113 3.22 -22.60 -28.38
N GLU A 114 4.15 -23.53 -28.67
CA GLU A 114 3.94 -24.99 -28.67
C GLU A 114 3.46 -25.48 -27.29
N ALA A 115 3.99 -24.91 -26.20
CA ALA A 115 3.60 -25.22 -24.82
C ALA A 115 2.25 -24.60 -24.38
N GLY A 116 1.54 -23.94 -25.30
CA GLY A 116 0.23 -23.35 -25.03
C GLY A 116 0.25 -21.86 -24.70
N ALA A 117 1.37 -21.17 -24.97
CA ALA A 117 1.53 -19.72 -24.81
C ALA A 117 1.09 -19.20 -23.43
N ALA A 118 1.50 -19.88 -22.36
CA ALA A 118 1.19 -19.48 -20.98
C ALA A 118 1.69 -18.06 -20.71
N ASP A 119 0.77 -17.17 -20.30
CA ASP A 119 1.02 -15.74 -20.10
C ASP A 119 0.26 -15.26 -18.85
N PRO A 120 0.94 -14.84 -17.80
CA PRO A 120 0.31 -14.42 -16.53
C PRO A 120 -0.33 -13.04 -16.58
N ARG A 121 -0.10 -12.25 -17.64
CA ARG A 121 -0.43 -10.82 -17.65
C ARG A 121 -1.93 -10.53 -17.57
N ASP A 122 -2.77 -11.43 -18.06
CA ASP A 122 -4.21 -11.27 -17.96
C ASP A 122 -4.78 -11.72 -16.61
N HIS A 123 -4.08 -12.64 -15.92
CA HIS A 123 -4.42 -12.98 -14.53
C HIS A 123 -4.19 -11.82 -13.57
N GLN A 124 -3.30 -10.88 -13.93
CA GLN A 124 -3.13 -9.62 -13.18
C GLN A 124 -4.15 -8.56 -13.60
N MET A 125 -4.71 -8.63 -14.81
CA MET A 125 -5.71 -7.68 -15.33
C MET A 125 -7.16 -8.11 -15.04
N GLU A 126 -7.44 -9.38 -14.75
CA GLU A 126 -8.74 -9.76 -14.17
C GLU A 126 -9.01 -9.04 -12.85
N GLY A 127 -7.95 -8.55 -12.17
CA GLY A 127 -8.06 -7.62 -11.03
C GLY A 127 -8.09 -6.13 -11.40
N LYS A 128 -7.75 -5.72 -12.65
CA LYS A 128 -7.68 -4.30 -13.05
C LYS A 128 -8.65 -3.90 -14.16
N ALA A 129 -9.15 -4.85 -14.97
CA ALA A 129 -10.11 -4.55 -16.05
C ALA A 129 -11.57 -4.63 -15.62
N GLU A 130 -11.86 -5.14 -14.44
CA GLU A 130 -13.12 -4.87 -13.78
C GLU A 130 -13.03 -3.44 -13.26
N GLY A 131 -13.65 -2.49 -13.95
CA GLY A 131 -13.80 -1.12 -13.46
C GLY A 131 -14.14 -1.14 -11.98
N ILE A 132 -13.75 -0.12 -11.23
CA ILE A 132 -13.98 -0.04 -9.78
C ILE A 132 -15.41 -0.51 -9.50
N TYR A 133 -15.58 -1.78 -9.09
CA TYR A 133 -16.88 -2.31 -8.69
C TYR A 133 -17.23 -1.66 -7.37
N LEU A 134 -17.77 -0.45 -7.46
CA LEU A 134 -18.22 0.32 -6.31
C LEU A 134 -19.16 -0.50 -5.42
N ALA A 135 -20.00 -1.36 -6.02
CA ALA A 135 -20.87 -2.25 -5.27
C ALA A 135 -20.05 -3.25 -4.41
N LYS A 136 -19.10 -3.96 -5.01
CA LYS A 136 -18.21 -4.91 -4.31
C LYS A 136 -17.26 -4.21 -3.34
N GLY A 137 -16.76 -3.03 -3.71
CA GLY A 137 -15.93 -2.20 -2.84
C GLY A 137 -16.68 -1.76 -1.58
N ARG A 138 -17.95 -1.41 -1.68
CA ARG A 138 -18.81 -1.07 -0.53
C ARG A 138 -19.05 -2.23 0.44
N GLU A 139 -18.88 -3.47 -0.01
CA GLU A 139 -18.98 -4.66 0.84
C GLU A 139 -17.69 -4.94 1.63
N PHE A 140 -16.58 -4.33 1.24
CA PHE A 140 -15.32 -4.48 1.96
C PHE A 140 -15.45 -3.92 3.38
N TRP A 141 -14.90 -4.62 4.35
CA TRP A 141 -15.14 -4.36 5.77
C TRP A 141 -14.86 -2.91 6.21
N SER A 142 -13.82 -2.27 5.67
CA SER A 142 -13.42 -0.89 6.04
C SER A 142 -14.32 0.19 5.43
N PHE A 143 -15.14 -0.13 4.41
CA PHE A 143 -16.08 0.79 3.79
C PHE A 143 -17.54 0.57 4.22
N ARG A 144 -17.78 -0.41 5.09
CA ARG A 144 -19.09 -0.60 5.71
C ARG A 144 -19.32 0.44 6.80
N PRO A 145 -20.56 0.91 7.00
CA PRO A 145 -20.88 1.76 8.14
C PRO A 145 -20.44 1.09 9.44
N VAL A 146 -19.85 1.89 10.33
CA VAL A 146 -19.45 1.42 11.66
C VAL A 146 -20.70 1.01 12.43
N THR A 147 -20.69 -0.20 12.98
CA THR A 147 -21.77 -0.73 13.82
C THR A 147 -21.26 -1.05 15.20
N ASN A 148 -22.10 -0.85 16.22
CA ASN A 148 -21.76 -1.26 17.57
C ASN A 148 -21.67 -2.77 17.65
N GLN A 149 -20.47 -3.28 17.93
CA GLN A 149 -20.25 -4.69 18.17
C GLN A 149 -20.54 -5.03 19.63
N ALA A 150 -21.23 -6.15 19.86
CA ALA A 150 -21.44 -6.63 21.22
C ALA A 150 -20.09 -6.95 21.87
N VAL A 151 -19.80 -6.29 22.99
CA VAL A 151 -18.57 -6.54 23.75
C VAL A 151 -18.60 -7.98 24.28
N PRO A 152 -17.56 -8.81 24.00
CA PRO A 152 -17.52 -10.19 24.48
C PRO A 152 -17.63 -10.26 26.00
N LYS A 153 -18.46 -11.19 26.48
CA LYS A 153 -18.54 -11.50 27.91
C LYS A 153 -17.34 -12.38 28.27
N MET A 154 -16.33 -11.77 28.88
CA MET A 154 -15.15 -12.47 29.38
C MET A 154 -15.12 -12.36 30.89
N ASN A 155 -14.93 -13.48 31.58
CA ASN A 155 -14.62 -13.45 33.00
C ASN A 155 -13.11 -13.22 33.14
N PRO A 156 -12.67 -12.21 33.91
CA PRO A 156 -11.25 -12.04 34.18
C PRO A 156 -10.71 -13.30 34.88
N ALA A 157 -9.53 -13.74 34.49
CA ALA A 157 -8.85 -14.81 35.23
C ALA A 157 -8.46 -14.31 36.64
N PRO A 158 -8.32 -15.19 37.62
CA PRO A 158 -7.91 -14.80 38.97
C PRO A 158 -6.62 -13.95 38.94
N GLY A 159 -6.63 -12.76 39.56
CA GLY A 159 -5.51 -11.81 39.55
C GLY A 159 -5.49 -10.83 38.38
N GLN A 160 -6.40 -10.91 37.45
CA GLN A 160 -6.60 -9.91 36.41
C GLN A 160 -7.68 -8.93 36.90
N GLY A 161 -7.35 -7.65 37.03
CA GLY A 161 -8.21 -6.63 37.62
C GLY A 161 -9.65 -6.66 37.10
N GLU A 162 -10.61 -6.37 37.96
CA GLU A 162 -12.05 -6.43 37.69
C GLU A 162 -12.53 -5.45 36.59
N ASN A 163 -11.72 -4.44 36.23
CA ASN A 163 -12.04 -3.40 35.27
C ASN A 163 -11.41 -3.63 33.89
N LEU A 164 -11.82 -4.71 33.21
CA LEU A 164 -11.49 -4.88 31.79
C LEU A 164 -12.31 -3.92 30.93
N GLY A 165 -11.64 -3.05 30.21
CA GLY A 165 -12.24 -2.21 29.18
C GLY A 165 -12.83 -3.05 28.03
N ALA A 166 -13.63 -2.42 27.17
CA ALA A 166 -14.20 -3.10 25.99
C ALA A 166 -13.11 -3.65 25.06
N ILE A 167 -12.05 -2.87 24.85
CA ILE A 167 -10.91 -3.27 24.00
C ILE A 167 -10.21 -4.51 24.57
N ASP A 168 -9.95 -4.55 25.86
CA ASP A 168 -9.33 -5.70 26.52
C ASP A 168 -10.15 -6.97 26.33
N ARG A 169 -11.48 -6.88 26.42
CA ARG A 169 -12.39 -8.01 26.22
C ARG A 169 -12.35 -8.53 24.78
N PHE A 170 -12.27 -7.67 23.77
CA PHE A 170 -12.10 -8.11 22.40
C PHE A 170 -10.72 -8.79 22.17
N ILE A 171 -9.65 -8.23 22.72
CA ILE A 171 -8.29 -8.81 22.65
C ILE A 171 -8.28 -10.17 23.32
N LEU A 172 -8.77 -10.27 24.55
CA LEU A 172 -8.78 -11.53 25.31
C LEU A 172 -9.66 -12.60 24.63
N ALA A 173 -10.81 -12.23 24.08
CA ALA A 173 -11.63 -13.14 23.31
C ALA A 173 -10.89 -13.69 22.07
N ARG A 174 -10.12 -12.85 21.40
CA ARG A 174 -9.30 -13.29 20.25
C ARG A 174 -8.16 -14.18 20.69
N LEU A 175 -7.43 -13.86 21.74
CA LEU A 175 -6.38 -14.70 22.31
C LEU A 175 -6.91 -16.08 22.71
N ALA A 176 -8.03 -16.11 23.41
CA ALA A 176 -8.69 -17.37 23.81
C ALA A 176 -9.09 -18.22 22.59
N LYS A 177 -9.59 -17.61 21.54
CA LYS A 177 -9.94 -18.31 20.29
C LYS A 177 -8.73 -18.94 19.60
N GLU A 178 -7.58 -18.28 19.66
CA GLU A 178 -6.32 -18.76 19.06
C GLU A 178 -5.52 -19.68 20.02
N GLY A 179 -6.00 -19.90 21.25
CA GLY A 179 -5.29 -20.70 22.26
C GLY A 179 -4.00 -20.05 22.75
N ILE A 180 -3.92 -18.72 22.70
CA ILE A 180 -2.75 -17.94 23.13
C ILE A 180 -3.02 -17.43 24.56
N GLU A 181 -2.12 -17.71 25.47
CA GLU A 181 -2.18 -17.20 26.82
C GLU A 181 -1.69 -15.74 26.87
N ARG A 182 -2.33 -14.94 27.72
CA ARG A 182 -1.88 -13.58 28.00
C ARG A 182 -0.58 -13.62 28.80
N VAL A 183 0.38 -12.78 28.42
CA VAL A 183 1.60 -12.56 29.20
C VAL A 183 1.33 -11.68 30.42
N ASP A 184 2.15 -11.79 31.44
CA ASP A 184 2.11 -10.95 32.63
C ASP A 184 2.35 -9.47 32.31
N LEU A 185 1.91 -8.60 33.22
CA LEU A 185 2.18 -7.16 33.12
C LEU A 185 3.69 -6.90 33.15
N ALA A 186 4.10 -5.91 32.37
CA ALA A 186 5.49 -5.46 32.41
C ALA A 186 5.84 -4.93 33.80
N ARG A 187 7.11 -5.06 34.17
CA ARG A 187 7.62 -4.44 35.43
C ARG A 187 7.43 -2.91 35.36
N PRO A 188 7.18 -2.25 36.51
CA PRO A 188 6.93 -0.80 36.56
C PRO A 188 7.97 0.04 35.81
N GLU A 189 9.26 -0.29 35.94
CA GLU A 189 10.35 0.44 35.26
C GLU A 189 10.26 0.29 33.74
N THR A 190 9.88 -0.91 33.27
CA THR A 190 9.71 -1.18 31.86
C THR A 190 8.50 -0.46 31.30
N LEU A 191 7.40 -0.44 32.06
CA LEU A 191 6.17 0.26 31.71
C LEU A 191 6.41 1.77 31.63
N LEU A 192 7.05 2.35 32.64
CA LEU A 192 7.47 3.74 32.68
C LEU A 192 8.29 4.11 31.44
N ARG A 193 9.36 3.34 31.17
CA ARG A 193 10.22 3.61 30.02
C ARG A 193 9.46 3.57 28.71
N ARG A 194 8.59 2.58 28.50
CA ARG A 194 7.75 2.48 27.29
C ARG A 194 6.86 3.69 27.13
N LEU A 195 6.18 4.09 28.22
CA LEU A 195 5.27 5.23 28.19
C LEU A 195 5.98 6.54 27.79
N TYR A 196 7.17 6.78 28.32
CA TYR A 196 7.97 7.95 27.98
C TYR A 196 8.37 7.95 26.49
N PHE A 197 8.85 6.83 25.97
CA PHE A 197 9.20 6.73 24.54
C PHE A 197 7.98 6.82 23.63
N ASP A 198 6.87 6.20 24.00
CA ASP A 198 5.66 6.19 23.21
C ASP A 198 4.98 7.57 23.14
N LEU A 199 4.99 8.32 24.24
CA LEU A 199 4.31 9.62 24.29
C LEU A 199 5.20 10.79 23.90
N ILE A 200 6.44 10.84 24.39
CA ILE A 200 7.30 12.02 24.20
C ILE A 200 8.64 11.72 23.52
N GLY A 201 8.90 10.47 23.13
CA GLY A 201 10.11 10.08 22.41
C GLY A 201 11.43 10.16 23.22
N LEU A 202 11.35 10.50 24.50
CA LEU A 202 12.50 10.70 25.38
C LEU A 202 12.50 9.69 26.54
N PRO A 203 13.67 9.30 27.09
CA PRO A 203 13.72 8.48 28.30
C PRO A 203 13.32 9.31 29.53
N PRO A 204 12.78 8.66 30.60
CA PRO A 204 12.61 9.31 31.89
C PRO A 204 13.96 9.63 32.51
N THR A 205 14.04 10.70 33.34
CA THR A 205 15.21 10.98 34.18
C THR A 205 15.26 10.04 35.37
N PRO A 206 16.44 9.87 36.03
CA PRO A 206 16.54 9.07 37.25
C PRO A 206 15.53 9.50 38.33
N GLU A 207 15.36 10.80 38.53
CA GLU A 207 14.40 11.36 39.50
C GLU A 207 12.96 10.98 39.15
N GLN A 208 12.60 11.02 37.87
CA GLN A 208 11.25 10.64 37.39
C GLN A 208 11.00 9.13 37.58
N ILE A 209 12.05 8.32 37.46
CA ILE A 209 11.96 6.88 37.74
C ILE A 209 11.70 6.67 39.22
N ASP A 210 12.48 7.31 40.09
CA ASP A 210 12.35 7.18 41.55
C ASP A 210 10.98 7.67 42.04
N ASP A 211 10.52 8.81 41.55
CA ASP A 211 9.21 9.35 41.85
C ASP A 211 8.06 8.39 41.51
N PHE A 212 8.13 7.76 40.35
CA PHE A 212 7.09 6.80 39.92
C PHE A 212 7.15 5.50 40.73
N LEU A 213 8.33 4.99 40.99
CA LEU A 213 8.49 3.72 41.73
C LEU A 213 8.16 3.85 43.22
N THR A 214 8.24 5.05 43.76
CA THR A 214 7.92 5.31 45.18
C THR A 214 6.46 5.73 45.41
N ASP A 215 5.69 5.99 44.35
CA ASP A 215 4.27 6.29 44.42
C ASP A 215 3.41 5.03 44.44
N PRO A 216 2.88 4.59 45.59
CA PRO A 216 2.10 3.36 45.67
C PRO A 216 0.63 3.52 45.25
N SER A 217 0.22 4.69 44.77
CA SER A 217 -1.18 4.96 44.47
C SER A 217 -1.60 4.27 43.16
N PRO A 218 -2.80 3.67 43.10
CA PRO A 218 -3.32 3.05 41.89
C PRO A 218 -3.36 4.00 40.68
N GLU A 219 -3.55 5.30 40.96
CA GLU A 219 -3.69 6.37 39.96
C GLU A 219 -2.33 6.95 39.49
N ALA A 220 -1.20 6.46 40.03
CA ALA A 220 0.15 6.94 39.66
C ALA A 220 0.39 6.88 38.16
N TYR A 221 -0.05 5.79 37.54
CA TYR A 221 0.11 5.59 36.10
C TYR A 221 -0.74 6.58 35.28
N GLU A 222 -2.00 6.79 35.64
CA GLU A 222 -2.90 7.74 34.94
C GLU A 222 -2.38 9.16 35.06
N ARG A 223 -1.96 9.58 36.27
CA ARG A 223 -1.33 10.90 36.45
C ARG A 223 -0.07 11.10 35.62
N LEU A 224 0.70 10.04 35.45
CA LEU A 224 1.88 10.08 34.59
C LEU A 224 1.50 10.25 33.12
N VAL A 225 0.50 9.50 32.64
CA VAL A 225 -0.04 9.64 31.28
C VAL A 225 -0.51 11.07 31.02
N ASP A 226 -1.35 11.62 31.90
CA ASP A 226 -1.87 12.98 31.77
C ASP A 226 -0.75 14.03 31.73
N ARG A 227 0.28 13.85 32.57
CA ARG A 227 1.44 14.74 32.59
C ARG A 227 2.22 14.70 31.26
N LEU A 228 2.42 13.50 30.69
CA LEU A 228 3.16 13.35 29.45
C LEU A 228 2.34 13.82 28.24
N LEU A 229 1.04 13.59 28.22
CA LEU A 229 0.13 14.12 27.20
C LEU A 229 0.08 15.65 27.23
N GLY A 230 0.15 16.28 28.41
CA GLY A 230 0.23 17.74 28.57
C GLY A 230 1.62 18.33 28.31
N SER A 231 2.60 17.54 27.90
CA SER A 231 3.96 17.99 27.64
C SER A 231 4.10 18.50 26.19
N PRO A 232 4.82 19.62 25.94
CA PRO A 232 5.10 20.08 24.57
C PRO A 232 5.77 19.01 23.68
N GLN A 233 6.56 18.13 24.27
CA GLN A 233 7.24 17.06 23.55
C GLN A 233 6.27 16.00 22.98
N PHE A 234 5.04 15.91 23.50
CA PHE A 234 4.00 15.07 22.92
C PHE A 234 3.71 15.48 21.47
N GLY A 235 3.45 16.76 21.24
CA GLY A 235 3.22 17.28 19.89
C GLY A 235 4.44 17.16 18.97
N GLU A 236 5.66 17.35 19.50
CA GLU A 236 6.89 17.15 18.73
C GLU A 236 7.02 15.70 18.26
N THR A 237 6.75 14.72 19.12
CA THR A 237 6.85 13.29 18.82
C THR A 237 5.75 12.84 17.86
N TRP A 238 4.49 13.16 18.16
CA TRP A 238 3.35 12.70 17.37
C TRP A 238 3.16 13.51 16.09
N GLY A 239 3.50 14.81 16.12
CA GLY A 239 3.57 15.65 14.93
C GLY A 239 4.55 15.10 13.90
N ARG A 240 5.69 14.56 14.34
CA ARG A 240 6.65 13.90 13.44
C ARG A 240 6.01 12.74 12.66
N HIS A 241 5.21 11.89 13.31
CA HIS A 241 4.54 10.78 12.62
C HIS A 241 3.61 11.29 11.51
N TRP A 242 2.89 12.39 11.76
CA TRP A 242 2.07 13.02 10.71
C TRP A 242 2.94 13.60 9.59
N LEU A 243 3.99 14.31 9.92
CA LEU A 243 4.91 14.91 8.96
C LEU A 243 5.57 13.86 8.06
N ASP A 244 5.91 12.68 8.61
CA ASP A 244 6.44 11.55 7.84
C ASP A 244 5.39 11.01 6.84
N VAL A 245 4.14 10.84 7.24
CA VAL A 245 3.04 10.42 6.36
C VAL A 245 2.73 11.46 5.30
N ALA A 246 2.75 12.75 5.67
CA ALA A 246 2.53 13.88 4.77
C ALA A 246 3.74 14.16 3.85
N ARG A 247 4.83 13.42 3.97
CA ARG A 247 6.06 13.62 3.19
C ARG A 247 6.66 15.02 3.34
N PHE A 248 6.56 15.59 4.55
CA PHE A 248 7.06 16.93 4.83
C PHE A 248 8.55 17.04 4.57
N ALA A 249 8.94 18.10 3.85
CA ALA A 249 10.32 18.49 3.67
C ALA A 249 10.44 20.03 3.61
N GLU A 250 11.60 20.54 4.00
CA GLU A 250 11.89 21.97 3.93
C GLU A 250 12.50 22.38 2.57
N SER A 251 12.42 21.49 1.58
CA SER A 251 12.91 21.73 0.22
C SER A 251 12.08 21.03 -0.84
N SER A 252 12.21 21.47 -2.09
CA SER A 252 11.48 20.91 -3.23
C SER A 252 11.91 19.48 -3.62
N GLY A 253 13.04 18.99 -3.12
CA GLY A 253 13.50 17.59 -3.33
C GLY A 253 13.88 17.20 -4.75
N GLY A 254 13.24 17.73 -5.79
CA GLY A 254 13.49 17.40 -7.20
C GLY A 254 14.49 18.34 -7.87
N GLY A 255 15.27 17.83 -8.81
CA GLY A 255 16.22 18.62 -9.62
C GLY A 255 17.15 19.46 -8.77
N ARG A 256 17.19 20.79 -9.03
CA ARG A 256 17.85 21.75 -8.16
C ARG A 256 16.98 22.06 -6.96
N SER A 257 17.34 21.52 -5.80
CA SER A 257 16.58 21.71 -4.55
C SER A 257 16.49 23.19 -4.18
N LEU A 258 15.27 23.68 -4.07
CA LEU A 258 14.94 24.99 -3.53
C LEU A 258 14.48 24.86 -2.10
N MET A 259 15.00 25.70 -1.20
CA MET A 259 14.57 25.70 0.20
C MET A 259 13.25 26.45 0.36
N PHE A 260 12.32 25.86 1.03
CA PHE A 260 11.03 26.46 1.44
C PHE A 260 11.19 27.15 2.79
N LYS A 261 11.49 28.44 2.77
CA LYS A 261 11.84 29.22 3.97
C LYS A 261 10.72 29.29 5.03
N ASP A 262 9.49 29.07 4.63
CA ASP A 262 8.29 29.13 5.50
C ASP A 262 7.71 27.73 5.81
N ALA A 263 8.33 26.64 5.38
CA ALA A 263 7.83 25.28 5.63
C ALA A 263 7.69 24.96 7.13
N TRP A 264 8.56 25.53 7.97
CA TRP A 264 8.51 25.39 9.41
C TRP A 264 7.13 25.78 10.01
N ARG A 265 6.37 26.68 9.38
CA ARG A 265 5.05 27.11 9.84
C ARG A 265 4.06 25.94 9.82
N PHE A 266 4.09 25.13 8.76
CA PHE A 266 3.26 23.94 8.66
C PHE A 266 3.66 22.89 9.72
N ARG A 267 4.97 22.67 9.91
CA ARG A 267 5.46 21.79 10.98
C ARG A 267 4.95 22.24 12.35
N ASP A 268 5.08 23.52 12.66
CA ASP A 268 4.65 24.07 13.96
C ASP A 268 3.13 24.02 14.11
N TYR A 269 2.35 24.22 13.02
CA TYR A 269 0.91 24.00 13.03
C TYR A 269 0.57 22.56 13.42
N VAL A 270 1.27 21.58 12.84
CA VAL A 270 1.04 20.16 13.15
C VAL A 270 1.38 19.87 14.61
N ILE A 271 2.52 20.32 15.12
CA ILE A 271 2.94 20.14 16.51
C ILE A 271 1.90 20.74 17.47
N ASN A 272 1.47 21.97 17.22
CA ASN A 272 0.47 22.64 18.04
C ASN A 272 -0.89 21.93 18.00
N ALA A 273 -1.31 21.43 16.82
CA ALA A 273 -2.56 20.69 16.68
C ALA A 273 -2.61 19.43 17.56
N PHE A 274 -1.49 18.72 17.71
CA PHE A 274 -1.38 17.58 18.64
C PHE A 274 -1.38 18.04 20.10
N ASN A 275 -0.64 19.10 20.44
CA ASN A 275 -0.59 19.62 21.82
C ASN A 275 -1.92 20.21 22.28
N ASP A 276 -2.70 20.79 21.36
CA ASP A 276 -4.02 21.37 21.63
C ASP A 276 -5.16 20.35 21.56
N ASP A 277 -4.83 19.06 21.37
CA ASP A 277 -5.81 17.98 21.18
C ASP A 277 -6.89 18.35 20.14
N LYS A 278 -6.46 18.95 19.02
CA LYS A 278 -7.35 19.38 17.95
C LYS A 278 -8.15 18.20 17.41
N PRO A 279 -9.50 18.29 17.33
CA PRO A 279 -10.31 17.21 16.76
C PRO A 279 -9.81 16.78 15.39
N PHE A 280 -9.60 15.47 15.18
CA PHE A 280 -8.96 14.94 13.98
C PHE A 280 -9.69 15.30 12.68
N ASP A 281 -11.03 15.33 12.71
CA ASP A 281 -11.85 15.76 11.57
C ASP A 281 -11.63 17.24 11.23
N GLN A 282 -11.46 18.10 12.24
CA GLN A 282 -11.12 19.51 12.05
C GLN A 282 -9.70 19.64 11.47
N PHE A 283 -8.74 18.93 12.04
CA PHE A 283 -7.35 18.90 11.57
C PHE A 283 -7.25 18.54 10.08
N ILE A 284 -7.97 17.50 9.63
CA ILE A 284 -8.02 17.11 8.22
C ILE A 284 -8.69 18.18 7.36
N ARG A 285 -9.84 18.72 7.78
CA ARG A 285 -10.54 19.76 7.01
C ARG A 285 -9.70 21.03 6.83
N GLU A 286 -8.96 21.43 7.87
CA GLU A 286 -8.09 22.61 7.81
C GLU A 286 -6.94 22.40 6.81
N GLN A 287 -6.39 21.19 6.69
CA GLN A 287 -5.33 20.89 5.74
C GLN A 287 -5.82 20.83 4.29
N ILE A 288 -7.06 20.43 4.05
CA ILE A 288 -7.62 20.33 2.69
C ILE A 288 -8.23 21.64 2.22
N ALA A 289 -8.91 22.37 3.10
CA ALA A 289 -9.74 23.53 2.74
C ALA A 289 -9.73 24.64 3.81
N GLY A 290 -8.67 24.77 4.58
CA GLY A 290 -8.56 25.73 5.69
C GLY A 290 -8.70 27.18 5.24
N ASP A 291 -8.21 27.52 4.07
CA ASP A 291 -8.33 28.84 3.44
C ASP A 291 -9.78 29.22 3.10
N LEU A 292 -10.65 28.22 2.89
CA LEU A 292 -12.07 28.40 2.58
C LEU A 292 -12.97 28.35 3.83
N MET A 293 -12.41 27.96 4.98
CA MET A 293 -13.19 27.83 6.22
C MET A 293 -13.43 29.20 6.88
N PRO A 294 -14.65 29.47 7.39
CA PRO A 294 -14.93 30.71 8.14
C PRO A 294 -14.11 30.77 9.42
N ALA A 295 -13.40 31.86 9.65
CA ALA A 295 -12.61 32.11 10.85
C ALA A 295 -13.23 33.22 11.70
N GLY A 296 -13.21 33.06 13.03
CA GLY A 296 -13.67 34.07 13.97
C GLY A 296 -12.62 35.15 14.23
N THR A 297 -11.33 34.81 14.11
CA THR A 297 -10.21 35.73 14.31
C THR A 297 -9.22 35.66 13.19
N ARG A 298 -8.34 36.66 13.07
CA ARG A 298 -7.26 36.69 12.10
C ARG A 298 -6.23 35.59 12.36
N GLU A 299 -5.99 35.27 13.62
CA GLU A 299 -5.08 34.22 14.05
C GLU A 299 -5.58 32.87 13.56
N GLN A 300 -6.87 32.55 13.75
CA GLN A 300 -7.48 31.34 13.23
C GLN A 300 -7.43 31.27 11.70
N GLN A 301 -7.64 32.39 11.02
CA GLN A 301 -7.55 32.45 9.56
C GLN A 301 -6.12 32.14 9.08
N ASN A 302 -5.13 32.74 9.75
CA ASN A 302 -3.72 32.50 9.41
C ASN A 302 -3.32 31.04 9.68
N GLU A 303 -3.75 30.50 10.81
CA GLU A 303 -3.49 29.09 11.17
C GLU A 303 -4.08 28.13 10.11
N ARG A 304 -5.35 28.34 9.72
CA ARG A 304 -6.01 27.54 8.69
C ARG A 304 -5.38 27.71 7.31
N PHE A 305 -4.91 28.92 6.99
CA PHE A 305 -4.16 29.14 5.76
C PHE A 305 -2.81 28.39 5.79
N VAL A 306 -2.11 28.37 6.93
CA VAL A 306 -0.88 27.60 7.11
C VAL A 306 -1.15 26.10 6.99
N ALA A 307 -2.29 25.62 7.51
CA ALA A 307 -2.67 24.21 7.41
C ALA A 307 -2.76 23.71 5.97
N THR A 308 -3.22 24.55 5.02
CA THR A 308 -3.27 24.18 3.58
C THR A 308 -1.90 24.01 2.94
N GLY A 309 -0.83 24.32 3.67
CA GLY A 309 0.53 23.94 3.29
C GLY A 309 0.69 22.45 3.02
N PHE A 310 -0.19 21.60 3.59
CA PHE A 310 -0.28 20.18 3.28
C PHE A 310 -0.37 19.90 1.78
N LEU A 311 -1.14 20.69 1.03
CA LEU A 311 -1.33 20.55 -0.42
C LEU A 311 -0.09 20.98 -1.24
N ALA A 312 0.87 21.64 -0.60
CA ALA A 312 2.11 22.08 -1.24
C ALA A 312 3.32 21.19 -0.92
N LEU A 313 3.10 20.09 -0.17
CA LEU A 313 4.14 19.13 0.16
C LEU A 313 4.39 18.18 -1.00
N GLY A 314 5.59 17.64 -1.04
CA GLY A 314 5.99 16.68 -2.05
C GLY A 314 7.14 17.21 -2.93
N PRO A 315 7.79 16.34 -3.69
CA PRO A 315 8.89 16.72 -4.53
C PRO A 315 8.40 17.49 -5.77
N HIS A 316 8.98 18.67 -6.01
CA HIS A 316 8.69 19.48 -7.19
C HIS A 316 9.96 19.74 -7.97
N ASN A 317 9.98 19.38 -9.25
CA ASN A 317 11.08 19.68 -10.15
C ASN A 317 10.87 21.03 -10.86
N TYR A 318 11.19 22.13 -10.19
CA TYR A 318 11.06 23.48 -10.75
C TYR A 318 11.96 23.77 -11.97
N GLU A 319 12.90 22.88 -12.30
CA GLU A 319 13.74 22.99 -13.50
C GLU A 319 13.08 22.36 -14.74
N LEU A 320 11.94 21.69 -14.58
CA LEU A 320 11.21 21.14 -15.71
C LEU A 320 10.77 22.26 -16.65
N GLN A 321 11.25 22.19 -17.89
CA GLN A 321 10.96 23.23 -18.90
C GLN A 321 9.53 23.13 -19.42
N ASP A 322 8.97 21.93 -19.42
CA ASP A 322 7.55 21.71 -19.75
C ASP A 322 6.69 22.08 -18.54
N LYS A 323 6.10 23.27 -18.62
CA LYS A 323 5.26 23.81 -17.54
C LYS A 323 3.93 23.10 -17.38
N GLU A 324 3.39 22.50 -18.45
CA GLU A 324 2.16 21.73 -18.37
C GLU A 324 2.39 20.41 -17.66
N LEU A 325 3.49 19.73 -17.98
CA LEU A 325 3.90 18.51 -17.27
C LEU A 325 4.16 18.79 -15.78
N LEU A 326 4.88 19.87 -15.46
CA LEU A 326 5.09 20.27 -14.06
C LEU A 326 3.77 20.51 -13.33
N ARG A 327 2.80 21.16 -13.98
CA ARG A 327 1.48 21.39 -13.39
C ARG A 327 0.73 20.07 -13.16
N MET A 328 0.82 19.13 -14.09
CA MET A 328 0.21 17.81 -13.94
C MET A 328 0.86 17.03 -12.81
N GLU A 329 2.20 17.03 -12.69
CA GLU A 329 2.92 16.41 -11.58
C GLU A 329 2.49 16.98 -10.22
N VAL A 330 2.32 18.31 -10.12
CA VAL A 330 1.83 18.95 -8.88
C VAL A 330 0.41 18.52 -8.54
N ILE A 331 -0.47 18.39 -9.54
CA ILE A 331 -1.85 17.91 -9.32
C ILE A 331 -1.87 16.44 -8.90
N ASP A 332 -1.03 15.61 -9.49
CA ASP A 332 -0.94 14.18 -9.14
C ASP A 332 -0.40 13.96 -7.72
N GLU A 333 0.39 14.90 -7.19
CA GLU A 333 0.91 14.85 -5.82
C GLU A 333 -0.10 15.33 -4.76
N GLN A 334 -1.11 16.11 -5.12
CA GLN A 334 -2.18 16.60 -4.24
C GLN A 334 -3.27 15.56 -4.03
#